data_09e561601b56a779f133509f685b6fa6
#
_entry.id   09e561601b56a779f133509f685b6fa6
#
_cell.length_a   1.000
_cell.length_b   1.000
_cell.length_c   1.000
_cell.angle_alpha   90.00
_cell.angle_beta   90.00
_cell.angle_gamma   90.00
#
_symmetry.space_group_name_H-M   'P 1'
#
loop_
_entity.id
_entity.type
_entity.pdbx_description
1 polymer ?
#
loop_
_entity_poly.entity_id
_entity_poly.type
_entity_poly.pdbx_seq_one_letter_code
_entity_poly.pdbx_strand_id
1 'polypeptide(L)' 'MGKVKDKLREYNSSKIFLDSLCKAYFDATAPKHRKYIGWKISHEHPNCIGIGYDYYDWKGEYQCYTEWVSIAELEIFNK' A
#
# COMPACT_ATOMS: atom_id res chain seq x y z
N MET A 1 -18.78 -2.97 7.79
CA MET A 1 -17.55 -3.68 7.47
C MET A 1 -17.03 -3.23 6.14
N GLY A 2 -15.76 -2.93 6.09
CA GLY A 2 -15.17 -2.46 4.87
C GLY A 2 -14.78 -3.59 3.94
N LYS A 3 -14.82 -3.33 2.65
CA LYS A 3 -14.44 -4.31 1.64
C LYS A 3 -12.96 -4.67 1.73
N VAL A 4 -12.11 -3.70 2.03
CA VAL A 4 -10.67 -3.95 2.17
C VAL A 4 -10.41 -4.88 3.34
N LYS A 5 -11.08 -4.66 4.46
CA LYS A 5 -10.91 -5.50 5.64
C LYS A 5 -11.37 -6.93 5.37
N ASP A 6 -12.48 -7.09 4.65
CA ASP A 6 -12.97 -8.41 4.28
C ASP A 6 -11.99 -9.12 3.36
N LYS A 7 -11.39 -8.40 2.42
CA LYS A 7 -10.39 -8.97 1.51
C LYS A 7 -9.10 -9.37 2.23
N LEU A 8 -8.75 -8.67 3.30
CA LEU A 8 -7.61 -9.07 4.11
C LEU A 8 -7.84 -10.40 4.83
N ARG A 9 -9.08 -10.69 5.22
CA ARG A 9 -9.42 -12.00 5.78
C ARG A 9 -9.26 -13.11 4.77
N GLU A 10 -9.46 -12.79 3.49
CA GLU A 10 -9.33 -13.75 2.39
C GLU A 10 -7.97 -13.58 1.73
N TYR A 11 -6.95 -13.39 2.53
CA TYR A 11 -5.62 -13.00 2.08
C TYR A 11 -5.14 -13.78 0.84
N ASN A 12 -5.22 -15.12 0.89
CA ASN A 12 -4.68 -15.94 -0.18
C ASN A 12 -5.46 -15.83 -1.49
N SER A 13 -6.75 -15.55 -1.41
CA SER A 13 -7.62 -15.47 -2.59
C SER A 13 -7.82 -14.05 -3.10
N SER A 14 -7.34 -13.05 -2.35
CA SER A 14 -7.60 -11.63 -2.66
C SER A 14 -6.33 -10.82 -2.90
N LYS A 15 -5.19 -11.47 -3.12
CA LYS A 15 -3.93 -10.77 -3.34
C LYS A 15 -3.98 -9.82 -4.52
N ILE A 16 -4.61 -10.26 -5.61
CA ILE A 16 -4.70 -9.43 -6.83
C ILE A 16 -5.50 -8.17 -6.54
N PHE A 17 -6.63 -8.31 -5.84
CA PHE A 17 -7.45 -7.15 -5.47
C PHE A 17 -6.66 -6.16 -4.62
N LEU A 18 -5.99 -6.67 -3.58
CA LEU A 18 -5.25 -5.82 -2.65
C LEU A 18 -4.06 -5.16 -3.33
N ASP A 19 -3.36 -5.87 -4.19
CA ASP A 19 -2.24 -5.31 -4.92
C ASP A 19 -2.71 -4.18 -5.86
N SER A 20 -3.80 -4.41 -6.57
CA SER A 20 -4.36 -3.41 -7.47
C SER A 20 -4.81 -2.16 -6.72
N LEU A 21 -5.44 -2.35 -5.56
CA LEU A 21 -5.90 -1.23 -4.75
C LEU A 21 -4.73 -0.42 -4.20
N CYS A 22 -3.71 -1.10 -3.67
CA CYS A 22 -2.54 -0.43 -3.11
C CYS A 22 -1.78 0.33 -4.19
N LYS A 23 -1.65 -0.27 -5.38
CA LYS A 23 -1.01 0.40 -6.50
C LYS A 23 -1.78 1.64 -6.94
N ALA A 24 -3.11 1.53 -7.03
CA ALA A 24 -3.95 2.67 -7.42
C ALA A 24 -3.87 3.79 -6.38
N TYR A 25 -3.88 3.44 -5.10
CA TYR A 25 -3.74 4.42 -4.02
C TYR A 25 -2.37 5.11 -4.12
N PHE A 26 -1.33 4.31 -4.32
CA PHE A 26 0.02 4.86 -4.48
C PHE A 26 0.10 5.81 -5.66
N ASP A 27 -0.43 5.39 -6.82
CA ASP A 27 -0.39 6.23 -8.02
C ASP A 27 -1.14 7.56 -7.84
N ALA A 28 -2.18 7.55 -7.02
CA ALA A 28 -2.98 8.75 -6.78
C ALA A 28 -2.37 9.69 -5.73
N THR A 29 -1.56 9.19 -4.82
CA THR A 29 -1.11 9.96 -3.66
C THR A 29 0.39 10.16 -3.58
N ALA A 30 1.19 9.35 -4.25
CA ALA A 30 2.63 9.39 -4.10
C ALA A 30 3.27 10.51 -4.91
N PRO A 31 4.40 11.05 -4.45
CA PRO A 31 5.17 12.01 -5.23
C PRO A 31 5.70 11.37 -6.51
N LYS A 32 6.04 12.21 -7.48
CA LYS A 32 6.66 11.74 -8.71
C LYS A 32 8.00 11.08 -8.42
N HIS A 33 8.43 10.23 -9.34
CA HIS A 33 9.74 9.55 -9.29
C HIS A 33 9.82 8.45 -8.23
N ARG A 34 8.67 8.04 -7.70
CA ARG A 34 8.59 6.89 -6.81
C ARG A 34 7.96 5.72 -7.55
N LYS A 35 8.42 4.52 -7.27
CA LYS A 35 7.91 3.32 -7.94
C LYS A 35 7.34 2.35 -6.92
N TYR A 36 6.10 1.95 -7.11
CA TYR A 36 5.44 0.96 -6.27
C TYR A 36 6.13 -0.39 -6.42
N ILE A 37 6.43 -1.05 -5.31
CA ILE A 37 7.07 -2.37 -5.33
C ILE A 37 6.28 -3.45 -4.61
N GLY A 38 5.21 -3.11 -3.92
CA GLY A 38 4.37 -4.12 -3.28
C GLY A 38 3.70 -3.61 -2.02
N TRP A 39 3.04 -4.52 -1.33
CA TRP A 39 2.36 -4.20 -0.07
C TRP A 39 2.59 -5.32 0.93
N LYS A 40 2.40 -5.00 2.22
CA LYS A 40 2.57 -5.98 3.29
C LYS A 40 1.75 -5.59 4.51
N ILE A 41 1.58 -6.54 5.44
CA ILE A 41 0.94 -6.27 6.72
C ILE A 41 1.92 -6.66 7.83
N SER A 42 1.77 -6.01 8.99
CA SER A 42 2.65 -6.24 10.11
C SER A 42 1.90 -6.07 11.43
N HIS A 43 2.27 -6.88 12.41
CA HIS A 43 1.70 -6.79 13.76
C HIS A 43 2.05 -5.46 14.43
N GLU A 44 3.15 -4.83 14.02
CA GLU A 44 3.58 -3.56 14.59
C GLU A 44 2.72 -2.39 14.12
N HIS A 45 1.96 -2.59 13.07
CA HIS A 45 1.10 -1.55 12.49
C HIS A 45 -0.31 -2.11 12.32
N PRO A 46 -1.03 -2.35 13.44
CA PRO A 46 -2.39 -2.90 13.37
C PRO A 46 -3.30 -1.95 12.60
N ASN A 47 -4.23 -2.52 11.86
CA ASN A 47 -5.21 -1.76 11.07
C ASN A 47 -4.58 -0.91 9.97
N CYS A 48 -3.36 -1.28 9.54
CA CYS A 48 -2.67 -0.58 8.45
C CYS A 48 -2.18 -1.58 7.42
N ILE A 49 -1.95 -1.07 6.21
CA ILE A 49 -1.26 -1.81 5.16
C ILE A 49 -0.01 -1.01 4.80
N GLY A 50 1.13 -1.68 4.73
CA GLY A 50 2.37 -1.03 4.32
C GLY A 50 2.48 -1.04 2.81
N ILE A 51 2.63 0.12 2.21
CA ILE A 51 2.81 0.24 0.76
C ILE A 51 4.28 0.55 0.52
N GLY A 52 4.95 -0.36 -0.16
CA GLY A 52 6.38 -0.22 -0.42
C GLY A 52 6.65 0.45 -1.75
N TYR A 53 7.66 1.29 -1.76
CA TYR A 53 8.09 1.94 -2.99
C TYR A 53 9.59 2.21 -2.94
N ASP A 54 10.18 2.44 -4.11
CA ASP A 54 11.59 2.79 -4.19
C ASP A 54 11.77 4.04 -5.03
N TYR A 55 12.95 4.65 -4.89
CA TYR A 55 13.30 5.84 -5.64
C TYR A 55 14.80 6.11 -5.49
N TYR A 56 15.30 7.00 -6.34
CA TYR A 56 16.66 7.52 -6.19
C TYR A 56 16.53 8.93 -5.61
N ASP A 57 17.27 9.20 -4.53
CA ASP A 57 17.22 10.51 -3.88
C ASP A 57 18.01 11.55 -4.68
N TRP A 58 18.06 12.78 -4.16
CA TRP A 58 18.73 13.89 -4.84
C TRP A 58 20.24 13.65 -5.02
N LYS A 59 20.83 12.76 -4.24
CA LYS A 59 22.24 12.38 -4.37
C LYS A 59 22.43 11.25 -5.37
N GLY A 60 21.35 10.70 -5.93
CA GLY A 60 21.41 9.56 -6.83
C GLY A 60 21.53 8.22 -6.11
N GLU A 61 21.26 8.19 -4.80
CA GLU A 61 21.33 6.95 -4.01
C GLU A 61 19.97 6.27 -4.00
N TYR A 62 19.99 4.95 -4.11
CA TYR A 62 18.78 4.14 -4.12
C TYR A 62 18.18 4.08 -2.71
N GLN A 63 16.88 4.33 -2.62
CA GLN A 63 16.15 4.28 -1.35
C GLN A 63 14.91 3.40 -1.49
N CYS A 64 14.59 2.66 -0.42
CA CYS A 64 13.35 1.89 -0.30
C CYS A 64 12.61 2.38 0.93
N TYR A 65 11.30 2.46 0.83
CA TYR A 65 10.50 2.95 1.96
C TYR A 65 9.15 2.24 1.99
N THR A 66 8.61 2.10 3.19
CA THR A 66 7.25 1.57 3.38
C THR A 66 6.41 2.63 4.07
N GLU A 67 5.33 3.01 3.45
CA GLU A 67 4.37 3.94 4.04
C GLU A 67 3.21 3.14 4.60
N TRP A 68 2.92 3.34 5.89
CA TRP A 68 1.84 2.61 6.56
C TRP A 68 0.56 3.43 6.45
N VAL A 69 -0.38 2.90 5.68
CA VAL A 69 -1.65 3.55 5.38
C VAL A 69 -2.75 2.83 6.13
N SER A 70 -3.64 3.57 6.79
CA SER A 70 -4.73 2.95 7.54
C SER A 70 -5.71 2.24 6.61
N ILE A 71 -6.26 1.13 7.07
CA ILE A 71 -7.30 0.41 6.32
C ILE A 71 -8.50 1.33 6.07
N ALA A 72 -8.81 2.20 7.03
CA ALA A 72 -9.90 3.15 6.88
C ALA A 72 -9.70 4.08 5.67
N GLU A 73 -8.47 4.57 5.47
CA GLU A 73 -8.17 5.41 4.32
C GLU A 73 -8.34 4.65 3.00
N LEU A 74 -7.88 3.40 2.98
CA LEU A 74 -8.03 2.57 1.78
C LEU A 74 -9.50 2.26 1.50
N GLU A 75 -10.31 2.09 2.54
CA GLU A 75 -11.75 1.88 2.37
C GLU A 75 -12.41 3.10 1.72
N ILE A 76 -12.04 4.29 2.17
CA ILE A 76 -12.56 5.53 1.60
C ILE A 76 -12.12 5.66 0.14
N PHE A 77 -10.86 5.38 -0.13
CA PHE A 77 -10.33 5.46 -1.49
C PHE A 77 -11.02 4.48 -2.44
N ASN A 78 -11.37 3.30 -1.93
CA ASN A 78 -11.95 2.24 -2.73
C ASN A 78 -13.42 2.49 -3.13
N LYS A 79 -14.03 3.50 -2.58
CA LYS A 79 -15.46 3.80 -2.90
C LYS A 79 -15.66 4.29 -4.32
#